data_08cbe60ca7a84f89b322a6a56a450fba
#
_entry.id   08cbe60ca7a84f89b322a6a56a450fba
#
_cell.length_a   1.000
_cell.length_b   1.000
_cell.length_c   1.000
_cell.angle_alpha   90.00
_cell.angle_beta   90.00
_cell.angle_gamma   90.00
#
_symmetry.space_group_name_H-M   'P 1'
#
loop_
_entity.id
_entity.type
_entity.pdbx_description
1 polymer ?
#
loop_
_entity_poly.entity_id
_entity_poly.type
_entity_poly.pdbx_seq_one_letter_code
_entity_poly.pdbx_strand_id
1 'polypeptide(L)'
;MSGSLPFPSPSPFPSCDYREWSATWVLIPSVYLLVFIVGSLGNGLVLWVYLDRRARGRRRTGSGSKSSQITDAPPCPSSTSSRTVTESLIASLALADLAFVLTLPLWAAYTALDYHWPFGHVLCQVSSYIVALNMYASVFSLTGLSVERYCVITRKRGNGSKQGRSTTRAKWIVGSVWLAAGILALPALLLRTVREVDLEAGDEGDGQDEHAPSCLCDMDYSSLISSELDPAASEQAELMWSAALGLKSTLLGFLLPLVVLLLCYGWLGRLLSQHFRLGPRPDHTRQRRLLRIIITLVLAFFLCWLPFHTNKTLSAMVELGILPFSCSFDQWLVAAHPYSICLGYVNSCLNPLLYACCDPAFRKHCGSLLVCVWVKCRGQKGGEEVERNKSSPIPSGTHEVTVSKEEQ
;
A
#
# COMPACT_ATOMS: atom_id res chain seq x y z
N MET A 1 -39.69 28.85 40.42
CA MET A 1 -40.19 27.93 39.40
C MET A 1 -38.94 27.18 38.90
N SER A 2 -38.80 25.95 39.38
CA SER A 2 -37.66 25.09 39.14
C SER A 2 -37.73 24.56 37.71
N GLY A 3 -36.77 24.95 36.87
CA GLY A 3 -36.54 24.30 35.59
C GLY A 3 -35.62 23.12 35.83
N SER A 4 -36.14 21.91 35.75
CA SER A 4 -35.39 20.67 35.71
C SER A 4 -34.61 20.63 34.42
N LEU A 5 -33.28 20.56 34.54
CA LEU A 5 -32.36 20.23 33.43
C LEU A 5 -32.74 18.83 32.89
N PRO A 6 -32.78 18.61 31.58
CA PRO A 6 -33.00 17.30 31.04
C PRO A 6 -31.78 16.41 31.38
N PHE A 7 -32.04 15.31 32.09
CA PHE A 7 -31.06 14.23 32.27
C PHE A 7 -30.57 13.76 30.89
N PRO A 8 -29.28 13.55 30.71
CA PRO A 8 -28.80 12.85 29.51
C PRO A 8 -29.49 11.48 29.47
N SER A 9 -30.08 11.15 28.32
CA SER A 9 -30.69 9.85 28.10
C SER A 9 -29.59 8.78 28.30
N PRO A 10 -29.85 7.71 29.08
CA PRO A 10 -28.86 6.70 29.30
C PRO A 10 -28.52 6.04 27.95
N SER A 11 -27.24 6.07 27.58
CA SER A 11 -26.76 5.30 26.45
C SER A 11 -27.20 3.84 26.62
N PRO A 12 -27.58 3.13 25.55
CA PRO A 12 -28.07 1.75 25.63
C PRO A 12 -27.02 0.77 26.17
N PHE A 13 -25.77 1.22 26.32
CA PHE A 13 -24.65 0.41 26.83
C PHE A 13 -24.17 0.97 28.18
N PRO A 14 -23.81 0.10 29.15
CA PRO A 14 -23.21 0.52 30.41
C PRO A 14 -21.87 1.22 30.11
N SER A 15 -21.53 2.28 30.83
CA SER A 15 -20.22 2.93 30.75
C SER A 15 -19.14 1.93 31.15
N CYS A 16 -18.29 1.54 30.21
CA CYS A 16 -17.16 0.65 30.42
C CYS A 16 -15.91 1.51 30.64
N ASP A 17 -15.07 1.10 31.60
CA ASP A 17 -13.76 1.74 31.81
C ASP A 17 -12.76 1.22 30.76
N TYR A 18 -12.55 2.02 29.71
CA TYR A 18 -11.65 1.68 28.61
C TYR A 18 -10.20 2.01 28.98
N ARG A 19 -9.42 0.99 29.25
CA ARG A 19 -8.00 1.13 29.53
C ARG A 19 -7.19 0.79 28.27
N GLU A 20 -6.53 1.79 27.70
CA GLU A 20 -5.59 1.55 26.60
C GLU A 20 -4.33 0.78 27.04
N TRP A 21 -3.79 -0.01 26.12
CA TRP A 21 -2.52 -0.69 26.37
C TRP A 21 -1.38 0.34 26.31
N SER A 22 -0.62 0.47 27.38
CA SER A 22 0.43 1.49 27.55
C SER A 22 1.51 1.54 26.44
N ALA A 23 1.64 0.47 25.65
CA ALA A 23 2.60 0.41 24.56
C ALA A 23 2.08 1.06 23.24
N THR A 24 0.80 1.38 23.14
CA THR A 24 0.15 1.87 21.89
C THR A 24 0.80 3.16 21.39
N TRP A 25 1.06 4.11 22.28
CA TRP A 25 1.61 5.45 21.98
C TRP A 25 3.00 5.47 21.36
N VAL A 26 3.81 4.45 21.61
CA VAL A 26 5.18 4.35 21.09
C VAL A 26 5.25 3.33 19.96
N LEU A 27 4.59 2.18 20.14
CA LEU A 27 4.69 1.07 19.19
C LEU A 27 4.04 1.41 17.85
N ILE A 28 2.81 1.93 17.86
CA ILE A 28 2.06 2.20 16.63
C ILE A 28 2.76 3.24 15.75
N PRO A 29 3.12 4.46 16.24
CA PRO A 29 3.86 5.43 15.46
C PRO A 29 5.21 4.90 14.94
N SER A 30 5.92 4.12 15.77
CA SER A 30 7.21 3.54 15.38
C SER A 30 7.07 2.57 14.20
N VAL A 31 6.04 1.71 14.21
CA VAL A 31 5.74 0.80 13.10
C VAL A 31 5.33 1.59 11.86
N TYR A 32 4.50 2.64 11.98
CA TYR A 32 4.09 3.46 10.83
C TYR A 32 5.31 4.12 10.17
N LEU A 33 6.25 4.67 10.94
CA LEU A 33 7.48 5.25 10.41
C LEU A 33 8.40 4.20 9.78
N LEU A 34 8.50 3.01 10.37
CA LEU A 34 9.26 1.89 9.78
C LEU A 34 8.65 1.47 8.43
N VAL A 35 7.32 1.30 8.37
CA VAL A 35 6.60 0.96 7.13
C VAL A 35 6.75 2.06 6.09
N PHE A 36 6.71 3.34 6.50
CA PHE A 36 6.99 4.48 5.61
C PHE A 36 8.37 4.37 4.98
N ILE A 37 9.43 4.16 5.76
CA ILE A 37 10.80 4.10 5.25
C ILE A 37 10.98 2.89 4.32
N VAL A 38 10.69 1.68 4.82
CA VAL A 38 10.88 0.43 4.07
C VAL A 38 9.96 0.37 2.85
N GLY A 39 8.69 0.79 3.00
CA GLY A 39 7.71 0.81 1.93
C GLY A 39 8.05 1.81 0.83
N SER A 40 8.49 3.03 1.19
CA SER A 40 8.87 4.06 0.20
C SER A 40 10.08 3.62 -0.61
N LEU A 41 11.12 3.13 0.03
CA LEU A 41 12.32 2.64 -0.65
C LEU A 41 12.02 1.40 -1.51
N GLY A 42 11.28 0.45 -0.97
CA GLY A 42 10.98 -0.80 -1.66
C GLY A 42 10.06 -0.61 -2.85
N ASN A 43 8.92 0.07 -2.69
CA ASN A 43 7.96 0.29 -3.78
C ASN A 43 8.52 1.29 -4.81
N GLY A 44 9.29 2.30 -4.38
CA GLY A 44 10.04 3.19 -5.28
C GLY A 44 11.01 2.41 -6.17
N LEU A 45 11.74 1.44 -5.61
CA LEU A 45 12.64 0.56 -6.37
C LEU A 45 11.88 -0.33 -7.38
N VAL A 46 10.73 -0.89 -6.99
CA VAL A 46 9.88 -1.68 -7.91
C VAL A 46 9.41 -0.83 -9.08
N LEU A 47 8.93 0.39 -8.84
CA LEU A 47 8.51 1.32 -9.89
C LEU A 47 9.67 1.71 -10.79
N TRP A 48 10.84 1.99 -10.24
CA TRP A 48 12.03 2.31 -11.02
C TRP A 48 12.43 1.15 -11.95
N VAL A 49 12.49 -0.08 -11.44
CA VAL A 49 12.76 -1.29 -12.25
C VAL A 49 11.74 -1.45 -13.39
N TYR A 50 10.46 -1.18 -13.12
CA TYR A 50 9.40 -1.21 -14.13
C TYR A 50 9.62 -0.17 -15.23
N LEU A 51 9.91 1.09 -14.85
CA LEU A 51 10.14 2.19 -15.80
C LEU A 51 11.38 1.97 -16.65
N ASP A 52 12.47 1.49 -16.07
CA ASP A 52 13.72 1.18 -16.77
C ASP A 52 13.52 0.05 -17.80
N ARG A 53 12.82 -1.02 -17.43
CA ARG A 53 12.48 -2.11 -18.36
C ARG A 53 11.64 -1.60 -19.54
N ARG A 54 10.69 -0.70 -19.27
CA ARG A 54 9.84 -0.09 -20.30
C ARG A 54 10.63 0.83 -21.23
N ALA A 55 11.55 1.62 -20.72
CA ALA A 55 12.45 2.49 -21.50
C ALA A 55 13.37 1.68 -22.41
N ARG A 56 13.97 0.61 -21.91
CA ARG A 56 14.82 -0.31 -22.71
C ARG A 56 14.03 -1.03 -23.80
N GLY A 57 12.77 -1.42 -23.51
CA GLY A 57 11.88 -2.01 -24.51
C GLY A 57 11.57 -1.04 -25.67
N ARG A 58 11.33 0.24 -25.37
CA ARG A 58 11.10 1.29 -26.39
C ARG A 58 12.34 1.54 -27.26
N ARG A 59 13.53 1.58 -26.69
CA ARG A 59 14.78 1.80 -27.46
C ARG A 59 15.05 0.68 -28.46
N ARG A 60 14.72 -0.59 -28.10
CA ARG A 60 14.87 -1.74 -29.02
C ARG A 60 13.90 -1.72 -30.19
N THR A 61 12.70 -1.16 -30.02
CA THR A 61 11.70 -1.04 -31.11
C THR A 61 11.92 0.20 -31.98
N GLY A 62 12.59 1.26 -31.47
CA GLY A 62 12.88 2.49 -32.21
C GLY A 62 14.19 2.46 -33.01
N SER A 63 15.12 1.55 -32.70
CA SER A 63 16.36 1.37 -33.46
C SER A 63 16.16 0.30 -34.55
N GLY A 64 15.42 0.65 -35.58
CA GLY A 64 15.34 -0.08 -36.86
C GLY A 64 16.65 0.01 -37.63
N SER A 65 17.75 -0.52 -37.08
CA SER A 65 18.98 -0.68 -37.80
C SER A 65 18.83 -1.83 -38.81
N LYS A 66 18.92 -1.48 -40.08
CA LYS A 66 19.18 -2.38 -41.19
C LYS A 66 20.47 -3.13 -40.92
N SER A 67 20.38 -4.30 -40.36
CA SER A 67 21.44 -5.29 -40.38
C SER A 67 20.78 -6.62 -40.70
N SER A 68 20.90 -6.97 -41.97
CA SER A 68 20.64 -8.27 -42.54
C SER A 68 21.57 -9.28 -41.89
N GLN A 69 21.00 -10.18 -41.08
CA GLN A 69 21.51 -11.53 -40.95
C GLN A 69 20.35 -12.50 -40.71
N ILE A 70 20.22 -13.35 -41.70
CA ILE A 70 19.33 -14.49 -41.82
C ILE A 70 19.69 -15.49 -40.73
N THR A 71 18.84 -15.68 -39.75
CA THR A 71 18.67 -16.92 -39.01
C THR A 71 17.20 -17.13 -38.78
N ASP A 72 16.62 -18.03 -39.59
CA ASP A 72 15.24 -18.49 -39.54
C ASP A 72 14.98 -19.26 -38.26
N ALA A 73 14.51 -18.53 -37.24
CA ALA A 73 13.72 -19.08 -36.14
C ALA A 73 12.63 -18.08 -35.79
N PRO A 74 11.34 -18.43 -35.99
CA PRO A 74 10.25 -17.52 -35.67
C PRO A 74 10.23 -17.20 -34.17
N PRO A 75 10.18 -15.91 -33.77
CA PRO A 75 10.09 -15.54 -32.37
C PRO A 75 8.75 -16.04 -31.83
N CYS A 76 8.79 -16.82 -30.78
CA CYS A 76 7.63 -17.35 -30.07
C CYS A 76 6.73 -16.20 -29.55
N PRO A 77 5.58 -15.88 -30.15
CA PRO A 77 4.82 -14.63 -29.92
C PRO A 77 4.07 -14.61 -28.57
N SER A 78 3.89 -15.74 -27.90
CA SER A 78 2.99 -15.88 -26.76
C SER A 78 3.47 -15.30 -25.42
N SER A 79 4.77 -15.02 -25.27
CA SER A 79 5.34 -14.61 -23.99
C SER A 79 5.30 -13.11 -23.69
N THR A 80 5.20 -12.26 -24.73
CA THR A 80 5.33 -10.79 -24.61
C THR A 80 4.06 -10.13 -24.06
N SER A 81 2.89 -10.63 -24.46
CA SER A 81 1.59 -10.07 -24.07
C SER A 81 1.27 -10.25 -22.58
N SER A 82 1.40 -11.47 -22.10
CA SER A 82 1.17 -11.81 -20.69
C SER A 82 2.15 -11.13 -19.74
N ARG A 83 3.38 -10.92 -20.19
CA ARG A 83 4.39 -10.21 -19.42
C ARG A 83 4.01 -8.75 -19.19
N THR A 84 3.48 -8.06 -20.20
CA THR A 84 3.07 -6.66 -20.09
C THR A 84 1.94 -6.45 -19.09
N VAL A 85 0.91 -7.32 -19.06
CA VAL A 85 -0.20 -7.22 -18.08
C VAL A 85 0.32 -7.44 -16.66
N THR A 86 1.09 -8.49 -16.45
CA THR A 86 1.68 -8.79 -15.13
C THR A 86 2.55 -7.65 -14.61
N GLU A 87 3.47 -7.13 -15.45
CA GLU A 87 4.35 -6.03 -15.08
C GLU A 87 3.55 -4.76 -14.77
N SER A 88 2.46 -4.50 -15.48
CA SER A 88 1.60 -3.34 -15.22
C SER A 88 0.81 -3.47 -13.91
N LEU A 89 0.34 -4.68 -13.57
CA LEU A 89 -0.35 -4.92 -12.29
C LEU A 89 0.61 -4.85 -11.10
N ILE A 90 1.84 -5.35 -11.25
CA ILE A 90 2.89 -5.21 -10.21
C ILE A 90 3.24 -3.74 -9.99
N ALA A 91 3.38 -2.96 -11.08
CA ALA A 91 3.63 -1.52 -10.97
C ALA A 91 2.43 -0.78 -10.38
N SER A 92 1.19 -1.19 -10.70
CA SER A 92 -0.04 -0.67 -10.11
C SER A 92 -0.09 -0.90 -8.59
N LEU A 93 0.25 -2.11 -8.14
CA LEU A 93 0.35 -2.45 -6.74
C LEU A 93 1.41 -1.59 -6.02
N ALA A 94 2.62 -1.49 -6.59
CA ALA A 94 3.68 -0.68 -6.01
C ALA A 94 3.34 0.82 -5.99
N LEU A 95 2.56 1.32 -6.96
CA LEU A 95 2.11 2.71 -6.97
C LEU A 95 1.07 2.98 -5.87
N ALA A 96 0.11 2.07 -5.68
CA ALA A 96 -0.88 2.17 -4.61
C ALA A 96 -0.21 2.14 -3.23
N ASP A 97 0.72 1.18 -3.02
CA ASP A 97 1.48 1.07 -1.79
C ASP A 97 2.35 2.30 -1.53
N LEU A 98 3.02 2.83 -2.56
CA LEU A 98 3.85 4.04 -2.43
C LEU A 98 3.00 5.27 -2.04
N ALA A 99 1.86 5.49 -2.71
CA ALA A 99 0.97 6.59 -2.38
C ALA A 99 0.48 6.50 -0.93
N PHE A 100 0.14 5.30 -0.47
CA PHE A 100 -0.32 5.05 0.89
C PHE A 100 0.79 5.28 1.94
N VAL A 101 1.97 4.68 1.77
CA VAL A 101 3.03 4.80 2.80
C VAL A 101 3.50 6.24 2.98
N LEU A 102 3.38 7.09 1.95
CA LEU A 102 3.67 8.52 2.06
C LEU A 102 2.70 9.27 2.98
N THR A 103 1.53 8.74 3.28
CA THR A 103 0.59 9.31 4.26
C THR A 103 0.88 8.89 5.70
N LEU A 104 1.66 7.83 5.91
CA LEU A 104 1.90 7.25 7.25
C LEU A 104 2.57 8.20 8.25
N PRO A 105 3.45 9.15 7.89
CA PRO A 105 3.96 10.13 8.84
C PRO A 105 2.84 10.98 9.48
N LEU A 106 1.76 11.30 8.76
CA LEU A 106 0.60 12.01 9.30
C LEU A 106 -0.12 11.16 10.36
N TRP A 107 -0.35 9.88 10.06
CA TRP A 107 -1.00 8.94 10.98
C TRP A 107 -0.11 8.59 12.18
N ALA A 108 1.21 8.55 12.00
CA ALA A 108 2.16 8.40 13.10
C ALA A 108 2.11 9.59 14.07
N ALA A 109 2.12 10.81 13.53
CA ALA A 109 1.99 12.01 14.35
C ALA A 109 0.61 12.08 15.05
N TYR A 110 -0.48 11.76 14.35
CA TYR A 110 -1.85 11.69 14.91
C TYR A 110 -1.91 10.77 16.13
N THR A 111 -1.37 9.55 15.99
CA THR A 111 -1.34 8.58 17.12
C THR A 111 -0.40 9.03 18.24
N ALA A 112 0.76 9.64 17.91
CA ALA A 112 1.72 10.11 18.91
C ALA A 112 1.22 11.36 19.68
N LEU A 113 0.29 12.12 19.10
CA LEU A 113 -0.35 13.31 19.68
C LEU A 113 -1.69 12.98 20.37
N ASP A 114 -1.86 11.76 20.85
CA ASP A 114 -3.08 11.34 21.52
C ASP A 114 -4.34 11.50 20.66
N TYR A 115 -4.24 11.07 19.40
CA TYR A 115 -5.28 11.22 18.38
C TYR A 115 -5.71 12.69 18.12
N HIS A 116 -4.82 13.65 18.38
CA HIS A 116 -5.01 15.04 17.96
C HIS A 116 -4.54 15.22 16.51
N TRP A 117 -5.43 15.73 15.63
CA TRP A 117 -5.18 15.93 14.21
C TRP A 117 -4.90 17.40 13.86
N PRO A 118 -3.65 17.86 13.81
CA PRO A 118 -3.29 19.26 13.56
C PRO A 118 -3.24 19.64 12.07
N PHE A 119 -3.46 18.69 11.14
CA PHE A 119 -3.17 18.87 9.72
C PHE A 119 -4.35 19.42 8.89
N GLY A 120 -5.48 19.72 9.53
CA GLY A 120 -6.66 20.29 8.90
C GLY A 120 -7.52 19.28 8.12
N HIS A 121 -8.67 19.73 7.67
CA HIS A 121 -9.74 18.92 7.11
C HIS A 121 -9.31 18.19 5.79
N VAL A 122 -8.67 18.92 4.86
CA VAL A 122 -8.32 18.35 3.54
C VAL A 122 -7.35 17.17 3.66
N LEU A 123 -6.33 17.27 4.53
CA LEU A 123 -5.40 16.15 4.73
C LEU A 123 -6.05 14.97 5.45
N CYS A 124 -7.02 15.19 6.36
CA CYS A 124 -7.82 14.14 6.96
C CYS A 124 -8.58 13.35 5.89
N GLN A 125 -9.30 14.03 4.99
CA GLN A 125 -10.05 13.40 3.90
C GLN A 125 -9.15 12.68 2.90
N VAL A 126 -8.15 13.37 2.36
CA VAL A 126 -7.28 12.83 1.30
C VAL A 126 -6.43 11.66 1.80
N SER A 127 -5.85 11.77 3.01
CA SER A 127 -5.08 10.67 3.57
C SER A 127 -5.94 9.44 3.85
N SER A 128 -7.14 9.61 4.40
CA SER A 128 -8.11 8.53 4.63
C SER A 128 -8.56 7.87 3.33
N TYR A 129 -8.82 8.67 2.28
CA TYR A 129 -9.13 8.15 0.94
C TYR A 129 -7.99 7.31 0.38
N ILE A 130 -6.74 7.78 0.48
CA ILE A 130 -5.57 7.04 0.00
C ILE A 130 -5.39 5.72 0.76
N VAL A 131 -5.63 5.70 2.07
CA VAL A 131 -5.62 4.46 2.87
C VAL A 131 -6.65 3.45 2.35
N ALA A 132 -7.90 3.87 2.16
CA ALA A 132 -8.97 3.01 1.65
C ALA A 132 -8.69 2.58 0.19
N LEU A 133 -8.22 3.51 -0.64
CA LEU A 133 -7.85 3.25 -2.04
C LEU A 133 -6.74 2.18 -2.13
N ASN A 134 -5.71 2.27 -1.29
CA ASN A 134 -4.63 1.27 -1.26
C ASN A 134 -5.16 -0.12 -0.93
N MET A 135 -6.00 -0.28 0.07
CA MET A 135 -6.58 -1.57 0.44
C MET A 135 -7.29 -2.24 -0.75
N TYR A 136 -8.19 -1.51 -1.44
CA TYR A 136 -8.92 -2.06 -2.59
C TYR A 136 -8.03 -2.25 -3.82
N ALA A 137 -7.18 -1.27 -4.16
CA ALA A 137 -6.30 -1.36 -5.32
C ALA A 137 -5.30 -2.51 -5.20
N SER A 138 -4.79 -2.77 -3.99
CA SER A 138 -3.86 -3.87 -3.72
C SER A 138 -4.53 -5.23 -3.91
N VAL A 139 -5.68 -5.48 -3.28
CA VAL A 139 -6.36 -6.78 -3.42
C VAL A 139 -6.87 -7.01 -4.85
N PHE A 140 -7.36 -5.98 -5.54
CA PHE A 140 -7.82 -6.12 -6.93
C PHE A 140 -6.64 -6.33 -7.89
N SER A 141 -5.48 -5.71 -7.64
CA SER A 141 -4.26 -5.97 -8.42
C SER A 141 -3.77 -7.42 -8.22
N LEU A 142 -3.77 -7.94 -6.98
CA LEU A 142 -3.42 -9.32 -6.67
C LEU A 142 -4.42 -10.32 -7.30
N THR A 143 -5.71 -10.01 -7.25
CA THR A 143 -6.77 -10.79 -7.91
C THR A 143 -6.58 -10.79 -9.42
N GLY A 144 -6.32 -9.61 -10.01
CA GLY A 144 -6.03 -9.48 -11.43
C GLY A 144 -4.79 -10.26 -11.88
N LEU A 145 -3.72 -10.26 -11.07
CA LEU A 145 -2.51 -11.09 -11.29
C LEU A 145 -2.84 -12.58 -11.32
N SER A 146 -3.69 -13.04 -10.39
CA SER A 146 -4.07 -14.43 -10.27
C SER A 146 -4.96 -14.89 -11.43
N VAL A 147 -5.95 -14.10 -11.80
CA VAL A 147 -6.82 -14.33 -12.96
C VAL A 147 -6.01 -14.33 -14.26
N GLU A 148 -5.08 -13.39 -14.45
CA GLU A 148 -4.20 -13.37 -15.63
C GLU A 148 -3.36 -14.65 -15.72
N ARG A 149 -2.81 -15.15 -14.60
CA ARG A 149 -2.07 -16.41 -14.58
C ARG A 149 -2.95 -17.60 -14.96
N TYR A 150 -4.15 -17.67 -14.41
CA TYR A 150 -5.13 -18.67 -14.79
C TYR A 150 -5.43 -18.63 -16.28
N CYS A 151 -5.75 -17.46 -16.83
CA CYS A 151 -6.04 -17.30 -18.25
C CYS A 151 -4.87 -17.68 -19.18
N VAL A 152 -3.64 -17.35 -18.78
CA VAL A 152 -2.43 -17.69 -19.57
C VAL A 152 -2.19 -19.19 -19.61
N ILE A 153 -2.37 -19.88 -18.49
CA ILE A 153 -2.15 -21.33 -18.39
C ILE A 153 -3.23 -22.09 -19.15
N THR A 154 -4.50 -21.69 -19.05
CA THR A 154 -5.62 -22.31 -19.75
C THR A 154 -5.57 -22.08 -21.26
N ARG A 155 -5.23 -20.88 -21.74
CA ARG A 155 -5.14 -20.56 -23.17
C ARG A 155 -4.02 -21.29 -23.90
N LYS A 156 -2.91 -21.61 -23.24
CA LYS A 156 -1.84 -22.42 -23.83
C LYS A 156 -2.33 -23.86 -24.21
N ARG A 157 -3.46 -24.29 -23.66
CA ARG A 157 -4.08 -25.58 -23.96
C ARG A 157 -5.00 -25.57 -25.19
N GLY A 158 -5.58 -24.42 -25.52
CA GLY A 158 -6.44 -24.23 -26.69
C GLY A 158 -5.65 -23.64 -27.87
N ASN A 159 -5.72 -24.34 -29.01
CA ASN A 159 -5.01 -24.00 -30.24
C ASN A 159 -5.32 -22.57 -30.71
N GLY A 160 -4.31 -21.73 -30.76
CA GLY A 160 -4.19 -20.56 -31.59
C GLY A 160 -5.33 -19.53 -31.61
N SER A 161 -5.22 -18.45 -30.85
CA SER A 161 -5.98 -17.23 -31.13
C SER A 161 -5.09 -15.99 -31.08
N LYS A 162 -5.28 -15.19 -32.10
CA LYS A 162 -4.57 -13.99 -32.54
C LYS A 162 -4.14 -13.06 -31.40
N GLN A 163 -2.84 -12.83 -31.32
CA GLN A 163 -2.16 -11.94 -30.38
C GLN A 163 -2.18 -10.50 -30.88
N GLY A 164 -3.32 -9.86 -30.77
CA GLY A 164 -3.42 -8.42 -30.98
C GLY A 164 -3.79 -7.69 -29.69
N ARG A 165 -3.08 -6.60 -29.37
CA ARG A 165 -3.41 -5.60 -28.34
C ARG A 165 -3.11 -5.95 -26.87
N SER A 166 -1.90 -6.39 -26.59
CA SER A 166 -1.43 -6.62 -25.23
C SER A 166 -1.41 -5.37 -24.34
N THR A 167 -0.93 -4.26 -24.86
CA THR A 167 -0.82 -2.99 -24.10
C THR A 167 -2.18 -2.35 -23.81
N THR A 168 -3.13 -2.43 -24.75
CA THR A 168 -4.49 -1.91 -24.57
C THR A 168 -5.23 -2.72 -23.50
N ARG A 169 -5.12 -4.05 -23.54
CA ARG A 169 -5.71 -4.92 -22.51
C ARG A 169 -5.14 -4.62 -21.10
N ALA A 170 -3.82 -4.43 -20.99
CA ALA A 170 -3.20 -4.06 -19.71
C ALA A 170 -3.74 -2.72 -19.17
N LYS A 171 -3.91 -1.72 -20.05
CA LYS A 171 -4.48 -0.42 -19.65
C LYS A 171 -5.92 -0.55 -19.15
N TRP A 172 -6.75 -1.34 -19.83
CA TRP A 172 -8.14 -1.57 -19.42
C TRP A 172 -8.22 -2.30 -18.08
N ILE A 173 -7.41 -3.33 -17.86
CA ILE A 173 -7.38 -4.07 -16.60
C ILE A 173 -6.93 -3.16 -15.46
N VAL A 174 -5.83 -2.43 -15.61
CA VAL A 174 -5.35 -1.50 -14.59
C VAL A 174 -6.35 -0.37 -14.37
N GLY A 175 -6.91 0.21 -15.45
CA GLY A 175 -7.92 1.26 -15.35
C GLY A 175 -9.17 0.81 -14.61
N SER A 176 -9.66 -0.40 -14.85
CA SER A 176 -10.82 -0.95 -14.12
C SER A 176 -10.52 -1.21 -12.65
N VAL A 177 -9.30 -1.67 -12.31
CA VAL A 177 -8.85 -1.84 -10.91
C VAL A 177 -8.88 -0.50 -10.18
N TRP A 178 -8.28 0.55 -10.76
CA TRP A 178 -8.23 1.87 -10.12
C TRP A 178 -9.60 2.54 -10.04
N LEU A 179 -10.44 2.40 -11.07
CA LEU A 179 -11.80 2.92 -11.06
C LEU A 179 -12.63 2.25 -9.95
N ALA A 180 -12.62 0.91 -9.89
CA ALA A 180 -13.35 0.17 -8.88
C ALA A 180 -12.86 0.51 -7.47
N ALA A 181 -11.52 0.52 -7.25
CA ALA A 181 -10.93 0.89 -5.97
C ALA A 181 -11.27 2.32 -5.57
N GLY A 182 -11.21 3.27 -6.52
CA GLY A 182 -11.55 4.67 -6.28
C GLY A 182 -13.00 4.87 -5.86
N ILE A 183 -13.94 4.23 -6.55
CA ILE A 183 -15.37 4.30 -6.20
C ILE A 183 -15.63 3.70 -4.81
N LEU A 184 -15.04 2.56 -4.51
CA LEU A 184 -15.23 1.91 -3.21
C LEU A 184 -14.59 2.67 -2.04
N ALA A 185 -13.56 3.46 -2.33
CA ALA A 185 -12.90 4.32 -1.36
C ALA A 185 -13.61 5.67 -1.12
N LEU A 186 -14.54 6.09 -2.01
CA LEU A 186 -15.23 7.40 -1.91
C LEU A 186 -15.82 7.71 -0.53
N PRO A 187 -16.43 6.78 0.21
CA PRO A 187 -16.94 7.11 1.55
C PRO A 187 -15.86 7.66 2.49
N ALA A 188 -14.61 7.20 2.38
CA ALA A 188 -13.52 7.73 3.18
C ALA A 188 -13.12 9.17 2.77
N LEU A 189 -13.41 9.59 1.54
CA LEU A 189 -13.19 10.97 1.09
C LEU A 189 -14.33 11.90 1.50
N LEU A 190 -15.57 11.40 1.41
CA LEU A 190 -16.76 12.23 1.55
C LEU A 190 -17.25 12.36 3.00
N LEU A 191 -17.00 11.34 3.82
CA LEU A 191 -17.52 11.26 5.18
C LEU A 191 -16.47 11.52 6.26
N ARG A 192 -15.17 11.61 5.90
CA ARG A 192 -14.12 11.98 6.87
C ARG A 192 -14.13 13.48 7.10
N THR A 193 -14.09 13.86 8.37
CA THR A 193 -14.04 15.26 8.80
C THR A 193 -13.17 15.42 10.05
N VAL A 194 -12.79 16.66 10.35
CA VAL A 194 -12.14 17.01 11.61
C VAL A 194 -13.21 17.51 12.55
N ARG A 195 -13.41 16.80 13.66
CA ARG A 195 -14.32 17.19 14.73
C ARG A 195 -13.53 17.74 15.91
N GLU A 196 -13.97 18.85 16.45
CA GLU A 196 -13.48 19.39 17.73
C GLU A 196 -14.22 18.66 18.85
N VAL A 197 -13.48 18.10 19.78
CA VAL A 197 -14.01 17.41 20.96
C VAL A 197 -13.44 18.12 22.18
N ASP A 198 -14.33 18.68 22.98
CA ASP A 198 -13.98 19.19 24.31
C ASP A 198 -13.73 17.98 25.21
N LEU A 199 -12.49 17.75 25.61
CA LEU A 199 -12.17 16.77 26.64
C LEU A 199 -12.66 17.37 27.95
N GLU A 200 -13.84 16.94 28.43
CA GLU A 200 -14.28 17.27 29.76
C GLU A 200 -13.20 16.85 30.76
N ALA A 201 -12.58 17.83 31.40
CA ALA A 201 -11.63 17.60 32.48
C ALA A 201 -12.36 16.82 33.58
N GLY A 202 -11.91 15.60 33.84
CA GLY A 202 -12.33 14.84 35.01
C GLY A 202 -12.16 15.72 36.26
N ASP A 203 -13.25 15.89 36.98
CA ASP A 203 -13.38 16.63 38.22
C ASP A 203 -12.29 16.21 39.22
N GLU A 204 -11.25 17.04 39.40
CA GLU A 204 -10.44 17.21 40.59
C GLU A 204 -9.12 17.95 40.21
N GLY A 205 -9.17 19.30 40.34
CA GLY A 205 -7.92 20.10 40.32
C GLY A 205 -8.17 21.56 39.95
N ASP A 206 -8.16 22.42 40.97
CA ASP A 206 -8.14 23.88 40.88
C ASP A 206 -6.91 24.38 40.14
N GLY A 207 -6.99 24.45 38.81
CA GLY A 207 -5.97 25.00 37.92
C GLY A 207 -6.61 25.36 36.59
N GLN A 208 -6.73 26.66 36.30
CA GLN A 208 -7.11 27.25 35.03
C GLN A 208 -6.09 26.95 33.90
N ASP A 209 -5.99 25.70 33.48
CA ASP A 209 -5.40 25.37 32.21
C ASP A 209 -6.54 25.24 31.18
N GLU A 210 -6.72 26.28 30.34
CA GLU A 210 -7.55 26.22 29.13
C GLU A 210 -7.00 25.07 28.25
N HIS A 211 -7.57 23.87 28.40
CA HIS A 211 -7.29 22.79 27.50
C HIS A 211 -7.84 23.17 26.10
N ALA A 212 -6.93 23.37 25.16
CA ALA A 212 -7.29 23.57 23.78
C ALA A 212 -8.11 22.38 23.28
N PRO A 213 -9.23 22.62 22.54
CA PRO A 213 -10.08 21.54 22.04
C PRO A 213 -9.25 20.54 21.22
N SER A 214 -9.47 19.24 21.45
CA SER A 214 -8.80 18.20 20.67
C SER A 214 -9.52 17.99 19.35
N CYS A 215 -8.77 18.04 18.24
CA CYS A 215 -9.30 17.82 16.90
C CYS A 215 -9.13 16.36 16.52
N LEU A 216 -10.21 15.62 16.27
CA LEU A 216 -10.17 14.24 15.78
C LEU A 216 -10.46 14.17 14.28
N CYS A 217 -9.68 13.35 13.55
CA CYS A 217 -10.01 12.98 12.18
C CYS A 217 -10.89 11.72 12.19
N ASP A 218 -12.21 11.88 12.09
CA ASP A 218 -13.16 10.78 12.21
C ASP A 218 -14.25 10.79 11.12
N MET A 219 -15.07 9.71 11.07
CA MET A 219 -16.19 9.57 10.12
C MET A 219 -17.39 10.34 10.64
N ASP A 220 -18.00 11.13 9.76
CA ASP A 220 -19.22 11.87 10.01
C ASP A 220 -20.35 11.38 9.11
N TYR A 221 -21.37 10.81 9.71
CA TYR A 221 -22.53 10.27 9.01
C TYR A 221 -23.72 11.25 8.97
N SER A 222 -23.60 12.44 9.56
CA SER A 222 -24.69 13.42 9.67
C SER A 222 -25.30 13.79 8.32
N SER A 223 -24.47 13.83 7.26
CA SER A 223 -24.92 14.08 5.89
C SER A 223 -25.80 12.97 5.28
N LEU A 224 -25.77 11.77 5.86
CA LEU A 224 -26.55 10.60 5.42
C LEU A 224 -27.81 10.38 6.26
N ILE A 225 -27.97 11.14 7.34
CA ILE A 225 -29.04 11.01 8.34
C ILE A 225 -29.96 12.22 8.22
N SER A 226 -31.25 11.97 8.23
CA SER A 226 -32.23 13.07 8.19
C SER A 226 -32.17 13.90 9.48
N SER A 227 -32.13 15.22 9.33
CA SER A 227 -32.14 16.17 10.45
C SER A 227 -33.46 16.19 11.24
N GLU A 228 -34.49 15.49 10.75
CA GLU A 228 -35.81 15.40 11.41
C GLU A 228 -35.91 14.21 12.38
N LEU A 229 -34.88 13.34 12.45
CA LEU A 229 -34.88 12.23 13.39
C LEU A 229 -34.68 12.71 14.84
N ASP A 230 -35.30 11.99 15.78
CA ASP A 230 -34.99 12.19 17.19
C ASP A 230 -33.52 11.74 17.51
N PRO A 231 -32.93 12.22 18.62
CA PRO A 231 -31.54 11.92 18.95
C PRO A 231 -31.21 10.42 19.02
N ALA A 232 -32.14 9.60 19.57
CA ALA A 232 -31.90 8.16 19.70
C ALA A 232 -31.97 7.44 18.35
N ALA A 233 -32.87 7.83 17.46
CA ALA A 233 -32.95 7.31 16.10
C ALA A 233 -31.74 7.76 15.25
N SER A 234 -31.21 8.95 15.48
CA SER A 234 -29.99 9.46 14.83
C SER A 234 -28.78 8.65 15.24
N GLU A 235 -28.57 8.37 16.52
CA GLU A 235 -27.50 7.54 17.05
C GLU A 235 -27.57 6.11 16.47
N GLN A 236 -28.75 5.52 16.43
CA GLN A 236 -28.96 4.21 15.83
C GLN A 236 -28.65 4.22 14.32
N ALA A 237 -28.98 5.28 13.60
CA ALA A 237 -28.67 5.43 12.18
C ALA A 237 -27.15 5.55 11.95
N GLU A 238 -26.41 6.26 12.80
CA GLU A 238 -24.94 6.34 12.74
C GLU A 238 -24.29 4.95 12.91
N LEU A 239 -24.72 4.17 13.90
CA LEU A 239 -24.26 2.81 14.11
C LEU A 239 -24.56 1.91 12.90
N MET A 240 -25.75 2.02 12.31
CA MET A 240 -26.10 1.26 11.11
C MET A 240 -25.21 1.62 9.90
N TRP A 241 -24.92 2.91 9.68
CA TRP A 241 -24.03 3.35 8.60
C TRP A 241 -22.60 2.90 8.83
N SER A 242 -22.09 3.00 10.05
CA SER A 242 -20.76 2.49 10.44
C SER A 242 -20.64 0.99 10.16
N ALA A 243 -21.60 0.21 10.64
CA ALA A 243 -21.65 -1.24 10.40
C ALA A 243 -21.77 -1.58 8.92
N ALA A 244 -22.62 -0.89 8.16
CA ALA A 244 -22.82 -1.13 6.72
C ALA A 244 -21.54 -0.87 5.91
N LEU A 245 -20.84 0.26 6.18
CA LEU A 245 -19.56 0.58 5.53
C LEU A 245 -18.44 -0.38 5.95
N GLY A 246 -18.46 -0.82 7.22
CA GLY A 246 -17.58 -1.85 7.73
C GLY A 246 -17.76 -3.18 7.02
N LEU A 247 -19.00 -3.68 6.94
CA LEU A 247 -19.35 -4.92 6.24
C LEU A 247 -19.06 -4.83 4.74
N LYS A 248 -19.38 -3.69 4.09
CA LYS A 248 -19.01 -3.44 2.68
C LYS A 248 -17.51 -3.64 2.46
N SER A 249 -16.67 -3.07 3.33
CA SER A 249 -15.22 -3.20 3.19
C SER A 249 -14.76 -4.65 3.37
N THR A 250 -15.34 -5.38 4.30
CA THR A 250 -15.04 -6.81 4.53
C THR A 250 -15.52 -7.68 3.37
N LEU A 251 -16.72 -7.46 2.87
CA LEU A 251 -17.26 -8.25 1.77
C LEU A 251 -16.50 -8.01 0.46
N LEU A 252 -16.29 -6.74 0.07
CA LEU A 252 -15.74 -6.39 -1.23
C LEU A 252 -14.21 -6.27 -1.23
N GLY A 253 -13.61 -5.89 -0.10
CA GLY A 253 -12.16 -5.73 0.04
C GLY A 253 -11.45 -7.00 0.53
N PHE A 254 -12.18 -7.99 1.07
CA PHE A 254 -11.57 -9.19 1.65
C PHE A 254 -12.23 -10.48 1.19
N LEU A 255 -13.51 -10.73 1.50
CA LEU A 255 -14.16 -12.03 1.25
C LEU A 255 -14.36 -12.33 -0.24
N LEU A 256 -14.89 -11.40 -1.02
CA LEU A 256 -15.10 -11.61 -2.46
C LEU A 256 -13.79 -11.87 -3.20
N PRO A 257 -12.72 -11.07 -3.05
CA PRO A 257 -11.42 -11.39 -3.61
C PRO A 257 -10.88 -12.75 -3.14
N LEU A 258 -11.03 -13.10 -1.86
CA LEU A 258 -10.61 -14.40 -1.33
C LEU A 258 -11.29 -15.56 -2.06
N VAL A 259 -12.61 -15.50 -2.24
CA VAL A 259 -13.37 -16.54 -2.97
C VAL A 259 -12.86 -16.66 -4.41
N VAL A 260 -12.70 -15.54 -5.13
CA VAL A 260 -12.16 -15.54 -6.50
C VAL A 260 -10.78 -16.17 -6.57
N LEU A 261 -9.91 -15.85 -5.61
CA LEU A 261 -8.56 -16.41 -5.53
C LEU A 261 -8.55 -17.90 -5.21
N LEU A 262 -9.37 -18.33 -4.28
CA LEU A 262 -9.52 -19.77 -3.95
C LEU A 262 -10.01 -20.58 -5.18
N LEU A 263 -10.96 -20.03 -5.93
CA LEU A 263 -11.42 -20.64 -7.19
C LEU A 263 -10.30 -20.68 -8.23
N CYS A 264 -9.60 -19.57 -8.47
CA CYS A 264 -8.49 -19.52 -9.43
C CYS A 264 -7.38 -20.53 -9.08
N TYR A 265 -6.96 -20.59 -7.81
CA TYR A 265 -5.88 -21.49 -7.39
C TYR A 265 -6.33 -22.95 -7.27
N GLY A 266 -7.57 -23.20 -6.86
CA GLY A 266 -8.14 -24.56 -6.85
C GLY A 266 -8.17 -25.17 -8.25
N TRP A 267 -8.64 -24.40 -9.26
CA TRP A 267 -8.63 -24.83 -10.65
C TRP A 267 -7.22 -24.96 -11.23
N LEU A 268 -6.35 -24.01 -10.90
CA LEU A 268 -4.96 -24.03 -11.35
C LEU A 268 -4.19 -25.23 -10.75
N GLY A 269 -4.43 -25.58 -9.50
CA GLY A 269 -3.88 -26.77 -8.85
C GLY A 269 -4.32 -28.06 -9.53
N ARG A 270 -5.62 -28.16 -9.89
CA ARG A 270 -6.15 -29.30 -10.65
C ARG A 270 -5.51 -29.43 -12.05
N LEU A 271 -5.36 -28.30 -12.77
CA LEU A 271 -4.72 -28.27 -14.07
C LEU A 271 -3.23 -28.66 -13.99
N LEU A 272 -2.54 -28.19 -12.96
CA LEU A 272 -1.12 -28.44 -12.77
C LEU A 272 -0.88 -29.93 -12.41
N SER A 273 -1.70 -30.51 -11.55
CA SER A 273 -1.59 -31.94 -11.18
C SER A 273 -1.80 -32.88 -12.38
N GLN A 274 -2.67 -32.50 -13.32
CA GLN A 274 -2.85 -33.25 -14.59
C GLN A 274 -1.64 -33.13 -15.52
N HIS A 275 -0.92 -31.99 -15.50
CA HIS A 275 0.25 -31.73 -16.33
C HIS A 275 1.56 -32.35 -15.81
N PHE A 276 1.64 -32.69 -14.50
CA PHE A 276 2.84 -33.35 -13.95
C PHE A 276 3.10 -34.75 -14.55
N ARG A 277 2.11 -35.34 -15.19
CA ARG A 277 2.22 -36.65 -15.86
C ARG A 277 2.91 -36.57 -17.25
N LEU A 278 3.16 -35.36 -17.79
CA LEU A 278 3.64 -35.16 -19.19
C LEU A 278 5.10 -34.68 -19.34
N GLY A 279 5.91 -34.71 -18.26
CA GLY A 279 7.34 -34.45 -18.32
C GLY A 279 7.79 -32.96 -18.19
N PRO A 280 9.05 -32.69 -17.83
CA PRO A 280 9.57 -31.36 -17.55
C PRO A 280 9.88 -30.58 -18.83
N ARG A 281 9.28 -29.38 -19.02
CA ARG A 281 9.64 -28.40 -20.04
C ARG A 281 10.19 -27.13 -19.38
N PRO A 282 11.20 -26.44 -19.95
CA PRO A 282 11.86 -25.26 -19.35
C PRO A 282 10.91 -24.09 -19.08
N ASP A 283 9.85 -23.93 -19.86
CA ASP A 283 8.79 -22.92 -19.67
C ASP A 283 7.99 -23.13 -18.35
N HIS A 284 7.91 -24.40 -17.86
CA HIS A 284 7.18 -24.73 -16.64
C HIS A 284 7.87 -24.21 -15.37
N THR A 285 9.20 -24.19 -15.33
CA THR A 285 9.97 -23.71 -14.15
C THR A 285 9.73 -22.23 -13.91
N ARG A 286 9.72 -21.42 -14.96
CA ARG A 286 9.46 -19.98 -14.87
C ARG A 286 8.02 -19.69 -14.44
N GLN A 287 7.06 -20.42 -14.98
CA GLN A 287 5.64 -20.26 -14.61
C GLN A 287 5.38 -20.65 -13.15
N ARG A 288 5.96 -21.75 -12.68
CA ARG A 288 5.88 -22.17 -11.27
C ARG A 288 6.47 -21.12 -10.32
N ARG A 289 7.59 -20.50 -10.69
CA ARG A 289 8.19 -19.44 -9.88
C ARG A 289 7.27 -18.22 -9.77
N LEU A 290 6.75 -17.73 -10.89
CA LEU A 290 5.81 -16.60 -10.89
C LEU A 290 4.55 -16.93 -10.09
N LEU A 291 4.02 -18.13 -10.23
CA LEU A 291 2.86 -18.59 -9.47
C LEU A 291 3.15 -18.61 -7.97
N ARG A 292 4.31 -19.13 -7.56
CA ARG A 292 4.74 -19.12 -6.16
C ARG A 292 4.80 -17.71 -5.59
N ILE A 293 5.42 -16.77 -6.32
CA ILE A 293 5.48 -15.36 -5.91
C ILE A 293 4.08 -14.80 -5.68
N ILE A 294 3.15 -14.99 -6.62
CA ILE A 294 1.80 -14.46 -6.50
C ILE A 294 1.04 -15.10 -5.34
N ILE A 295 1.16 -16.42 -5.14
CA ILE A 295 0.56 -17.10 -3.99
C ILE A 295 1.10 -16.53 -2.67
N THR A 296 2.41 -16.30 -2.59
CA THR A 296 3.03 -15.75 -1.37
C THR A 296 2.53 -14.33 -1.09
N LEU A 297 2.41 -13.47 -2.13
CA LEU A 297 1.84 -12.12 -1.99
C LEU A 297 0.38 -12.15 -1.54
N VAL A 298 -0.42 -13.04 -2.11
CA VAL A 298 -1.83 -13.22 -1.74
C VAL A 298 -1.96 -13.69 -0.28
N LEU A 299 -1.18 -14.68 0.11
CA LEU A 299 -1.18 -15.18 1.49
C LEU A 299 -0.74 -14.09 2.47
N ALA A 300 0.30 -13.31 2.15
CA ALA A 300 0.74 -12.19 2.97
C ALA A 300 -0.37 -11.15 3.14
N PHE A 301 -1.06 -10.78 2.04
CA PHE A 301 -2.19 -9.85 2.09
C PHE A 301 -3.29 -10.35 3.04
N PHE A 302 -3.76 -11.58 2.85
CA PHE A 302 -4.86 -12.11 3.67
C PHE A 302 -4.48 -12.29 5.13
N LEU A 303 -3.27 -12.73 5.43
CA LEU A 303 -2.78 -12.86 6.81
C LEU A 303 -2.65 -11.51 7.51
N CYS A 304 -2.20 -10.48 6.80
CA CYS A 304 -2.05 -9.14 7.37
C CYS A 304 -3.42 -8.46 7.61
N TRP A 305 -4.40 -8.64 6.70
CA TRP A 305 -5.69 -7.98 6.79
C TRP A 305 -6.76 -8.78 7.57
N LEU A 306 -6.56 -10.07 7.80
CA LEU A 306 -7.50 -10.92 8.52
C LEU A 306 -7.84 -10.39 9.93
N PRO A 307 -6.88 -10.00 10.80
CA PRO A 307 -7.21 -9.48 12.12
C PRO A 307 -8.06 -8.22 12.08
N PHE A 308 -7.76 -7.28 11.16
CA PHE A 308 -8.53 -6.05 10.98
C PHE A 308 -9.99 -6.34 10.58
N HIS A 309 -10.20 -7.17 9.55
CA HIS A 309 -11.56 -7.49 9.10
C HIS A 309 -12.34 -8.31 10.12
N THR A 310 -11.66 -9.18 10.88
CA THR A 310 -12.28 -9.93 11.99
C THR A 310 -12.69 -9.00 13.11
N ASN A 311 -11.78 -8.13 13.59
CA ASN A 311 -12.07 -7.16 14.64
C ASN A 311 -13.24 -6.26 14.24
N LYS A 312 -13.17 -5.64 13.05
CA LYS A 312 -14.21 -4.75 12.54
C LYS A 312 -15.58 -5.43 12.39
N THR A 313 -15.59 -6.69 11.97
CA THR A 313 -16.85 -7.45 11.82
C THR A 313 -17.45 -7.79 13.18
N LEU A 314 -16.60 -8.19 14.14
CA LEU A 314 -17.05 -8.46 15.51
C LEU A 314 -17.60 -7.20 16.19
N SER A 315 -16.91 -6.05 16.06
CA SER A 315 -17.43 -4.77 16.57
C SER A 315 -18.79 -4.43 15.97
N ALA A 316 -18.93 -4.52 14.64
CA ALA A 316 -20.23 -4.29 13.99
C ALA A 316 -21.33 -5.26 14.46
N MET A 317 -21.01 -6.51 14.77
CA MET A 317 -21.98 -7.49 15.29
C MET A 317 -22.40 -7.17 16.72
N VAL A 318 -21.52 -6.62 17.54
CA VAL A 318 -21.83 -6.14 18.89
C VAL A 318 -22.72 -4.88 18.80
N GLU A 319 -22.33 -3.91 17.97
CA GLU A 319 -23.08 -2.66 17.74
C GLU A 319 -24.51 -2.92 17.23
N LEU A 320 -24.68 -3.91 16.35
CA LEU A 320 -25.99 -4.32 15.83
C LEU A 320 -26.78 -5.24 16.78
N GLY A 321 -26.29 -5.54 17.97
CA GLY A 321 -26.95 -6.42 18.95
C GLY A 321 -27.03 -7.89 18.54
N ILE A 322 -26.26 -8.32 17.51
CA ILE A 322 -26.19 -9.71 17.07
C ILE A 322 -25.38 -10.57 18.07
N LEU A 323 -24.32 -9.98 18.62
CA LEU A 323 -23.53 -10.57 19.70
C LEU A 323 -23.88 -9.87 21.02
N PRO A 324 -23.89 -10.61 22.14
CA PRO A 324 -24.15 -10.01 23.45
C PRO A 324 -23.03 -9.03 23.81
N PHE A 325 -23.41 -7.84 24.27
CA PHE A 325 -22.47 -6.85 24.77
C PHE A 325 -21.82 -7.32 26.07
N SER A 326 -20.51 -7.17 26.17
CA SER A 326 -19.72 -7.40 27.38
C SER A 326 -18.60 -6.38 27.43
N CYS A 327 -18.47 -5.61 28.52
CA CYS A 327 -17.39 -4.62 28.67
C CYS A 327 -16.00 -5.18 28.43
N SER A 328 -15.68 -6.39 28.93
CA SER A 328 -14.37 -7.00 28.73
C SER A 328 -14.10 -7.36 27.27
N PHE A 329 -15.14 -7.79 26.54
CA PHE A 329 -15.01 -8.15 25.11
C PHE A 329 -14.89 -6.90 24.25
N ASP A 330 -15.69 -5.89 24.52
CA ASP A 330 -15.66 -4.61 23.80
C ASP A 330 -14.32 -3.90 24.06
N GLN A 331 -13.86 -3.82 25.31
CA GLN A 331 -12.54 -3.30 25.66
C GLN A 331 -11.41 -4.00 24.89
N TRP A 332 -11.50 -5.34 24.73
CA TRP A 332 -10.52 -6.08 23.95
C TRP A 332 -10.58 -5.72 22.45
N LEU A 333 -11.78 -5.57 21.87
CA LEU A 333 -11.95 -5.17 20.47
C LEU A 333 -11.37 -3.77 20.20
N VAL A 334 -11.67 -2.81 21.07
CA VAL A 334 -11.15 -1.43 20.99
C VAL A 334 -9.63 -1.43 21.12
N ALA A 335 -9.07 -2.10 22.12
CA ALA A 335 -7.62 -2.17 22.33
C ALA A 335 -6.87 -2.92 21.20
N ALA A 336 -7.47 -3.95 20.60
CA ALA A 336 -6.87 -4.72 19.50
C ALA A 336 -6.95 -3.99 18.15
N HIS A 337 -7.86 -3.02 17.99
CA HIS A 337 -8.12 -2.34 16.73
C HIS A 337 -6.87 -1.66 16.13
N PRO A 338 -6.11 -0.79 16.84
CA PRO A 338 -4.92 -0.13 16.30
C PRO A 338 -3.83 -1.12 15.89
N TYR A 339 -3.65 -2.24 16.62
CA TYR A 339 -2.69 -3.27 16.27
C TYR A 339 -3.09 -4.04 15.01
N SER A 340 -4.39 -4.30 14.84
CA SER A 340 -4.92 -4.95 13.65
C SER A 340 -4.75 -4.09 12.39
N ILE A 341 -4.96 -2.78 12.50
CA ILE A 341 -4.65 -1.79 11.44
C ILE A 341 -3.15 -1.79 11.13
N CYS A 342 -2.32 -1.73 12.17
CA CYS A 342 -0.86 -1.72 12.06
C CYS A 342 -0.35 -2.91 11.23
N LEU A 343 -0.87 -4.11 11.51
CA LEU A 343 -0.54 -5.33 10.75
C LEU A 343 -1.00 -5.23 9.29
N GLY A 344 -2.20 -4.68 9.04
CA GLY A 344 -2.67 -4.40 7.68
C GLY A 344 -1.73 -3.45 6.91
N TYR A 345 -1.22 -2.42 7.57
CA TYR A 345 -0.31 -1.44 6.97
C TYR A 345 1.08 -2.02 6.66
N VAL A 346 1.58 -2.95 7.47
CA VAL A 346 2.82 -3.70 7.21
C VAL A 346 2.77 -4.41 5.86
N ASN A 347 1.60 -4.84 5.39
CA ASN A 347 1.44 -5.48 4.07
C ASN A 347 2.06 -4.66 2.94
N SER A 348 1.94 -3.33 2.96
CA SER A 348 2.44 -2.45 1.89
C SER A 348 3.98 -2.40 1.78
N CYS A 349 4.72 -2.80 2.81
CA CYS A 349 6.17 -2.96 2.73
C CYS A 349 6.62 -4.40 2.43
N LEU A 350 5.73 -5.40 2.56
CA LEU A 350 6.08 -6.80 2.33
C LEU A 350 6.26 -7.12 0.84
N ASN A 351 5.48 -6.49 -0.06
CA ASN A 351 5.51 -6.78 -1.49
C ASN A 351 6.90 -6.67 -2.11
N PRO A 352 7.67 -5.57 -1.95
CA PRO A 352 9.05 -5.46 -2.44
C PRO A 352 10.01 -6.48 -1.82
N LEU A 353 9.85 -6.77 -0.53
CA LEU A 353 10.68 -7.75 0.18
C LEU A 353 10.45 -9.17 -0.38
N LEU A 354 9.20 -9.54 -0.63
CA LEU A 354 8.85 -10.83 -1.24
C LEU A 354 9.39 -10.94 -2.67
N TYR A 355 9.37 -9.85 -3.48
CA TYR A 355 10.04 -9.84 -4.78
C TYR A 355 11.56 -10.05 -4.64
N ALA A 356 12.19 -9.38 -3.68
CA ALA A 356 13.62 -9.53 -3.43
C ALA A 356 13.99 -10.95 -2.96
N CYS A 357 13.15 -11.59 -2.15
CA CYS A 357 13.38 -12.96 -1.68
C CYS A 357 13.11 -14.01 -2.77
N CYS A 358 12.00 -13.87 -3.52
CA CYS A 358 11.45 -14.92 -4.37
C CYS A 358 11.80 -14.78 -5.86
N ASP A 359 12.16 -13.57 -6.34
CA ASP A 359 12.48 -13.31 -7.77
C ASP A 359 13.96 -13.02 -8.00
N PRO A 360 14.78 -14.02 -8.44
CA PRO A 360 16.17 -13.81 -8.79
C PRO A 360 16.37 -12.83 -9.95
N ALA A 361 15.39 -12.71 -10.86
CA ALA A 361 15.48 -11.76 -11.96
C ALA A 361 15.32 -10.32 -11.44
N PHE A 362 14.46 -10.10 -10.46
CA PHE A 362 14.34 -8.83 -9.76
C PHE A 362 15.64 -8.49 -9.01
N ARG A 363 16.19 -9.42 -8.22
CA ARG A 363 17.47 -9.24 -7.50
C ARG A 363 18.63 -8.88 -8.44
N LYS A 364 18.78 -9.62 -9.54
CA LYS A 364 19.83 -9.35 -10.54
C LYS A 364 19.69 -7.96 -11.15
N HIS A 365 18.46 -7.53 -11.40
CA HIS A 365 18.18 -6.22 -11.97
C HIS A 365 18.45 -5.09 -10.97
N CYS A 366 18.01 -5.24 -9.73
CA CYS A 366 18.30 -4.31 -8.64
C CYS A 366 19.81 -4.20 -8.38
N GLY A 367 20.53 -5.32 -8.32
CA GLY A 367 21.99 -5.33 -8.15
C GLY A 367 22.71 -4.58 -9.27
N SER A 368 22.30 -4.77 -10.53
CA SER A 368 22.89 -4.02 -11.65
C SER A 368 22.59 -2.52 -11.60
N LEU A 369 21.41 -2.12 -11.15
CA LEU A 369 21.05 -0.71 -10.99
C LEU A 369 21.81 -0.04 -9.84
N LEU A 370 21.93 -0.72 -8.70
CA LEU A 370 22.70 -0.21 -7.55
C LEU A 370 24.18 0.00 -7.92
N VAL A 371 24.79 -0.94 -8.65
CA VAL A 371 26.15 -0.78 -9.16
C VAL A 371 26.24 0.40 -10.12
N CYS A 372 25.31 0.57 -11.06
CA CYS A 372 25.30 1.71 -11.98
C CYS A 372 25.18 3.06 -11.24
N VAL A 373 24.34 3.15 -10.22
CA VAL A 373 24.19 4.36 -9.40
C VAL A 373 25.46 4.63 -8.61
N TRP A 374 26.03 3.60 -7.97
CA TRP A 374 27.28 3.72 -7.21
C TRP A 374 28.45 4.19 -8.08
N VAL A 375 28.60 3.64 -9.29
CA VAL A 375 29.64 4.06 -10.26
C VAL A 375 29.41 5.51 -10.72
N LYS A 376 28.14 5.91 -11.01
CA LYS A 376 27.83 7.30 -11.35
C LYS A 376 28.15 8.28 -10.22
N CYS A 377 27.73 7.95 -8.98
CA CYS A 377 28.01 8.79 -7.81
C CYS A 377 29.53 8.92 -7.55
N ARG A 378 30.28 7.85 -7.78
CA ARG A 378 31.74 7.87 -7.60
C ARG A 378 32.44 8.66 -8.71
N GLY A 379 31.94 8.56 -9.95
CA GLY A 379 32.45 9.35 -11.08
C GLY A 379 32.18 10.86 -10.93
N GLN A 380 31.05 11.23 -10.34
CA GLN A 380 30.69 12.62 -10.07
C GLN A 380 31.57 13.25 -8.97
N LYS A 381 31.85 12.51 -7.89
CA LYS A 381 32.79 12.93 -6.84
C LYS A 381 34.22 13.08 -7.37
N GLY A 382 34.67 12.21 -8.25
CA GLY A 382 35.97 12.33 -8.90
C GLY A 382 36.07 13.54 -9.86
N GLY A 383 34.96 13.93 -10.51
CA GLY A 383 34.87 15.13 -11.33
C GLY A 383 34.95 16.43 -10.52
N GLU A 384 34.25 16.50 -9.37
CA GLU A 384 34.29 17.66 -8.46
C GLU A 384 35.66 17.86 -7.80
N GLU A 385 36.37 16.76 -7.49
CA GLU A 385 37.69 16.79 -6.88
C GLU A 385 38.76 17.25 -7.89
N VAL A 386 38.63 16.89 -9.17
CA VAL A 386 39.48 17.39 -10.26
C VAL A 386 39.23 18.86 -10.58
N GLU A 387 37.98 19.30 -10.49
CA GLU A 387 37.62 20.73 -10.73
C GLU A 387 38.04 21.61 -9.57
N ARG A 388 37.93 21.12 -8.32
CA ARG A 388 38.43 21.83 -7.12
C ARG A 388 39.95 21.93 -7.11
N ASN A 389 40.70 20.97 -7.65
CA ASN A 389 42.17 21.02 -7.78
C ASN A 389 42.64 21.90 -8.92
N LYS A 390 41.80 22.18 -9.93
CA LYS A 390 42.09 23.16 -11.00
C LYS A 390 41.85 24.60 -10.62
N SER A 391 41.06 24.87 -9.58
CA SER A 391 40.75 26.22 -9.09
C SER A 391 41.64 26.69 -7.93
N SER A 392 42.61 25.91 -7.49
CA SER A 392 43.61 26.35 -6.52
C SER A 392 44.64 27.23 -7.20
N PRO A 393 44.89 28.48 -6.75
CA PRO A 393 45.89 29.39 -7.34
C PRO A 393 47.27 28.82 -7.09
N ILE A 394 48.08 28.76 -8.16
CA ILE A 394 49.50 28.43 -8.13
C ILE A 394 50.21 29.52 -7.30
N PRO A 395 50.97 29.18 -6.25
CA PRO A 395 51.77 30.19 -5.55
C PRO A 395 52.93 30.61 -6.47
N SER A 396 52.95 31.89 -6.83
CA SER A 396 54.06 32.53 -7.52
C SER A 396 55.28 32.60 -6.60
N GLY A 397 56.13 31.58 -6.72
CA GLY A 397 57.45 31.58 -6.12
C GLY A 397 58.46 32.17 -7.11
N THR A 398 58.85 33.43 -6.95
CA THR A 398 60.03 34.04 -7.56
C THR A 398 61.27 33.41 -6.98
N HIS A 399 61.96 32.58 -7.75
CA HIS A 399 63.33 32.19 -7.47
C HIS A 399 64.25 32.99 -8.39
N GLU A 400 64.94 33.93 -7.77
CA GLU A 400 66.10 34.67 -8.29
C GLU A 400 67.24 33.62 -8.50
N VAL A 401 67.69 33.45 -9.74
CA VAL A 401 68.89 32.66 -10.06
C VAL A 401 70.07 33.61 -10.15
N THR A 402 70.89 33.62 -9.12
CA THR A 402 72.26 34.19 -9.15
C THR A 402 73.16 33.27 -9.94
N VAL A 403 73.68 33.81 -11.05
CA VAL A 403 74.73 33.20 -11.85
C VAL A 403 76.09 33.51 -11.21
N SER A 404 76.76 32.54 -10.66
CA SER A 404 78.22 32.59 -10.38
C SER A 404 78.97 31.80 -11.44
N LYS A 405 79.77 32.56 -12.20
CA LYS A 405 80.88 32.07 -13.02
C LYS A 405 82.01 31.58 -12.11
N GLU A 406 82.50 30.40 -12.34
CA GLU A 406 83.89 30.08 -12.05
C GLU A 406 84.46 29.16 -13.13
N GLU A 407 85.62 29.63 -13.63
CA GLU A 407 86.53 28.99 -14.57
C GLU A 407 87.28 27.83 -13.90
N GLN A 408 87.42 26.73 -14.53
CA GLN A 408 88.63 26.03 -14.95
C GLN A 408 88.29 24.64 -15.49
#